data_987f2b44663a7cc7a8a6754a8af1b83f
#
_entry.id   987f2b44663a7cc7a8a6754a8af1b83f
#
_cell.length_a   1.000
_cell.length_b   1.000
_cell.length_c   1.000
_cell.angle_alpha   90.00
_cell.angle_beta   90.00
_cell.angle_gamma   90.00
#
_symmetry.space_group_name_H-M   'P 1'
#
loop_
_entity.id
_entity.type
_entity.pdbx_description
1 polymer ?
#
loop_
_entity_poly.entity_id
_entity_poly.type
_entity_poly.pdbx_seq_one_letter_code
_entity_poly.pdbx_strand_id
1 'polypeptide(L)'
;MKLSKLREKLENNKELRNKQARKIKRLKAEFKCGVTKEKNRKEEIKIIGITGSSGKTTVANIIHEYLKRLGKKSVLYSSAKIDSPATIIRPDEACEITFNSEDDVLEIIEEVEAYGAEYLVLEVNETAIEKGLTKDIPFDVRVLTNFNALHNEDQYSKEEYKAIKKSFFEGMEKESLCIYGFEDYDKEFLEELLEANECKKYVYSSNYIATVKGVNKEDITSLLYELESTKAGLQMKVKVKNKTYALKTEMMMDYNALNIVGALTVLEAMGMFDINEYNTCIQKIKIPGRSEVYQRKGRMIVIDSHLPKVLESLQKLKDKKEINQIKVVIGSMGYGYQNWEPRFKTTDFIASRKKARKYAMELLKEKVDDVYLTESDNGKEKVLDICLELKGYLEDKVSSKIIEDREQAIREAIVDSKEGDVIFISGRGNRRVLCNSETTMKLIKDSEVVEKVLKELGW
;
A
#
# COMPACT_ATOMS: atom_id res chain seq x y z
N MET A 1 27.14 -11.95 -4.09
CA MET A 1 27.54 -12.92 -3.04
C MET A 1 26.40 -13.20 -2.03
N LYS A 2 25.68 -12.18 -1.52
CA LYS A 2 24.60 -12.35 -0.52
C LYS A 2 23.39 -13.13 -1.06
N LEU A 3 22.85 -12.76 -2.23
CA LEU A 3 21.70 -13.47 -2.84
C LEU A 3 22.06 -14.89 -3.27
N SER A 4 23.27 -15.14 -3.73
CA SER A 4 23.70 -16.49 -4.11
C SER A 4 23.75 -17.46 -2.93
N LYS A 5 24.11 -16.99 -1.72
CA LYS A 5 24.07 -17.78 -0.49
C LYS A 5 22.63 -18.09 -0.04
N LEU A 6 21.74 -17.09 -0.16
CA LEU A 6 20.31 -17.29 0.15
C LEU A 6 19.70 -18.30 -0.82
N ARG A 7 19.97 -18.17 -2.11
CA ARG A 7 19.54 -19.10 -3.14
C ARG A 7 20.02 -20.54 -2.85
N GLU A 8 21.29 -20.73 -2.56
CA GLU A 8 21.87 -22.03 -2.21
C GLU A 8 21.19 -22.66 -0.98
N LYS A 9 20.89 -21.84 0.05
CA LYS A 9 20.15 -22.30 1.24
C LYS A 9 18.75 -22.77 0.90
N LEU A 10 18.00 -22.02 0.10
CA LEU A 10 16.64 -22.37 -0.33
C LEU A 10 16.61 -23.59 -1.26
N GLU A 11 17.58 -23.71 -2.19
CA GLU A 11 17.68 -24.85 -3.11
C GLU A 11 18.06 -26.16 -2.42
N ASN A 12 18.67 -26.11 -1.24
CA ASN A 12 19.00 -27.29 -0.44
C ASN A 12 17.76 -27.90 0.27
N ASN A 13 16.64 -27.20 0.30
CA ASN A 13 15.37 -27.72 0.81
C ASN A 13 14.74 -28.69 -0.22
N LYS A 14 14.63 -29.98 0.17
CA LYS A 14 14.24 -31.09 -0.74
C LYS A 14 12.79 -30.97 -1.29
N GLU A 15 11.92 -30.27 -0.58
CA GLU A 15 10.53 -30.04 -0.96
C GLU A 15 10.42 -28.93 -2.02
N LEU A 16 11.24 -27.91 -1.91
CA LEU A 16 11.41 -26.83 -2.88
C LEU A 16 11.93 -27.30 -4.24
N ARG A 17 12.89 -28.25 -4.25
CA ARG A 17 13.46 -28.76 -5.50
C ARG A 17 12.43 -29.33 -6.48
N ASN A 18 11.41 -30.01 -5.98
CA ASN A 18 10.38 -30.64 -6.83
C ASN A 18 9.39 -29.64 -7.43
N LYS A 19 9.05 -28.58 -6.69
CA LYS A 19 8.22 -27.47 -7.19
C LYS A 19 9.00 -26.58 -8.16
N GLN A 20 10.26 -26.28 -7.86
CA GLN A 20 11.15 -25.50 -8.70
C GLN A 20 11.40 -26.10 -10.07
N ALA A 21 11.63 -27.42 -10.17
CA ALA A 21 11.85 -28.09 -11.46
C ALA A 21 10.68 -27.86 -12.44
N ARG A 22 9.45 -27.78 -11.91
CA ARG A 22 8.25 -27.48 -12.70
C ARG A 22 8.14 -25.99 -13.08
N LYS A 23 8.50 -25.10 -12.13
CA LYS A 23 8.41 -23.63 -12.31
C LYS A 23 9.52 -23.10 -13.21
N ILE A 24 10.77 -23.55 -13.04
CA ILE A 24 11.91 -23.23 -13.92
C ILE A 24 11.67 -23.71 -15.35
N LYS A 25 11.04 -24.86 -15.54
CA LYS A 25 10.65 -25.35 -16.88
C LYS A 25 9.62 -24.43 -17.54
N ARG A 26 8.72 -23.87 -16.77
CA ARG A 26 7.71 -22.89 -17.20
C ARG A 26 8.37 -21.53 -17.52
N LEU A 27 9.18 -20.98 -16.60
CA LEU A 27 9.90 -19.73 -16.80
C LEU A 27 10.90 -19.78 -17.97
N LYS A 28 11.64 -20.89 -18.13
CA LYS A 28 12.53 -21.08 -19.29
C LYS A 28 11.79 -21.14 -20.63
N ALA A 29 10.56 -21.66 -20.64
CA ALA A 29 9.72 -21.65 -21.85
C ALA A 29 9.23 -20.23 -22.19
N GLU A 30 8.98 -19.42 -21.17
CA GLU A 30 8.49 -18.05 -21.23
C GLU A 30 9.60 -17.04 -21.55
N PHE A 31 10.84 -17.26 -21.01
CA PHE A 31 12.03 -16.43 -21.27
C PHE A 31 12.67 -16.63 -22.67
N LYS A 32 12.20 -17.58 -23.47
CA LYS A 32 12.69 -17.77 -24.85
C LYS A 32 12.37 -16.62 -25.79
N CYS A 33 11.56 -15.66 -25.39
CA CYS A 33 11.24 -14.45 -26.12
C CYS A 33 12.00 -13.23 -25.54
N GLY A 34 13.30 -13.13 -25.79
CA GLY A 34 13.88 -11.81 -25.98
C GLY A 34 14.79 -11.20 -24.91
N VAL A 35 15.39 -11.96 -23.98
CA VAL A 35 16.45 -11.40 -23.13
C VAL A 35 17.82 -11.96 -23.52
N THR A 36 18.60 -11.18 -24.23
CA THR A 36 20.04 -11.45 -24.45
C THR A 36 20.77 -11.31 -23.13
N LYS A 37 21.44 -12.38 -22.71
CA LYS A 37 22.34 -12.37 -21.56
C LYS A 37 23.53 -11.45 -21.82
N GLU A 38 23.48 -10.21 -21.35
CA GLU A 38 24.72 -9.47 -21.09
C GLU A 38 25.37 -10.01 -19.82
N LYS A 39 26.31 -10.93 -20.01
CA LYS A 39 27.25 -11.31 -18.97
C LYS A 39 28.30 -10.20 -18.87
N ASN A 40 28.14 -9.29 -17.89
CA ASN A 40 29.33 -8.67 -17.28
C ASN A 40 28.95 -7.78 -16.10
N ARG A 41 29.65 -7.99 -14.99
CA ARG A 41 29.64 -7.33 -13.68
C ARG A 41 28.56 -7.78 -12.72
N LYS A 42 28.96 -8.54 -11.72
CA LYS A 42 28.25 -8.72 -10.45
C LYS A 42 28.35 -7.43 -9.63
N GLU A 43 27.58 -6.42 -9.97
CA GLU A 43 27.22 -5.39 -9.00
C GLU A 43 26.24 -6.03 -8.02
N GLU A 44 26.47 -5.83 -6.74
CA GLU A 44 25.66 -6.40 -5.67
C GLU A 44 24.30 -5.71 -5.70
N ILE A 45 23.20 -6.47 -5.87
CA ILE A 45 21.86 -5.92 -5.94
C ILE A 45 21.50 -5.28 -4.59
N LYS A 46 21.04 -4.04 -4.61
CA LYS A 46 20.57 -3.31 -3.43
C LYS A 46 19.11 -3.66 -3.14
N ILE A 47 18.83 -4.15 -1.94
CA ILE A 47 17.50 -4.59 -1.52
C ILE A 47 16.91 -3.63 -0.51
N ILE A 48 15.76 -3.04 -0.86
CA ILE A 48 15.01 -2.10 -0.04
C ILE A 48 13.72 -2.77 0.42
N GLY A 49 13.61 -3.08 1.72
CA GLY A 49 12.41 -3.68 2.32
C GLY A 49 11.57 -2.64 3.04
N ILE A 50 10.27 -2.58 2.74
CA ILE A 50 9.37 -1.56 3.24
C ILE A 50 8.20 -2.21 3.96
N THR A 51 8.10 -1.98 5.28
CA THR A 51 6.99 -2.43 6.13
C THR A 51 6.28 -1.26 6.79
N GLY A 52 5.20 -1.53 7.50
CA GLY A 52 4.38 -0.56 8.24
C GLY A 52 2.90 -0.94 8.21
N SER A 53 2.06 -0.23 8.93
CA SER A 53 0.61 -0.43 8.94
C SER A 53 -0.03 0.09 7.65
N SER A 54 0.39 1.26 7.17
CA SER A 54 -0.07 1.86 5.91
C SER A 54 1.09 2.52 5.15
N GLY A 55 0.88 2.96 3.91
CA GLY A 55 1.88 3.70 3.13
C GLY A 55 2.95 2.86 2.44
N LYS A 56 3.15 1.58 2.81
CA LYS A 56 4.15 0.66 2.22
C LYS A 56 4.19 0.72 0.70
N THR A 57 3.04 0.49 0.08
CA THR A 57 2.85 0.48 -1.38
C THR A 57 3.24 1.81 -2.01
N THR A 58 2.80 2.92 -1.41
CA THR A 58 3.08 4.27 -1.93
C THR A 58 4.57 4.58 -1.88
N VAL A 59 5.22 4.35 -0.74
CA VAL A 59 6.66 4.57 -0.56
C VAL A 59 7.47 3.70 -1.53
N ALA A 60 7.13 2.41 -1.65
CA ALA A 60 7.80 1.48 -2.57
C ALA A 60 7.70 1.95 -4.02
N ASN A 61 6.52 2.36 -4.45
CA ASN A 61 6.30 2.81 -5.83
C ASN A 61 7.05 4.12 -6.12
N ILE A 62 7.06 5.09 -5.19
CA ILE A 62 7.81 6.35 -5.39
C ILE A 62 9.31 6.08 -5.53
N ILE A 63 9.89 5.25 -4.65
CA ILE A 63 11.30 4.89 -4.71
C ILE A 63 11.62 4.20 -6.04
N HIS A 64 10.82 3.23 -6.44
CA HIS A 64 11.01 2.50 -7.68
C HIS A 64 10.96 3.41 -8.92
N GLU A 65 9.94 4.25 -9.04
CA GLU A 65 9.78 5.17 -10.17
C GLU A 65 10.92 6.22 -10.21
N TYR A 66 11.39 6.68 -9.05
CA TYR A 66 12.55 7.55 -8.98
C TYR A 66 13.84 6.86 -9.45
N LEU A 67 14.10 5.64 -9.01
CA LEU A 67 15.25 4.85 -9.46
C LEU A 67 15.23 4.62 -10.98
N LYS A 68 14.05 4.25 -11.53
CA LYS A 68 13.88 4.12 -12.99
C LYS A 68 14.15 5.43 -13.72
N ARG A 69 13.70 6.55 -13.17
CA ARG A 69 13.94 7.87 -13.73
C ARG A 69 15.44 8.22 -13.78
N LEU A 70 16.22 7.76 -12.80
CA LEU A 70 17.69 7.87 -12.82
C LEU A 70 18.36 6.84 -13.76
N GLY A 71 17.63 6.10 -14.56
CA GLY A 71 18.14 5.08 -15.47
C GLY A 71 18.59 3.79 -14.78
N LYS A 72 18.18 3.58 -13.50
CA LYS A 72 18.53 2.38 -12.74
C LYS A 72 17.63 1.20 -13.10
N LYS A 73 18.19 0.02 -13.17
CA LYS A 73 17.45 -1.23 -13.33
C LYS A 73 16.82 -1.60 -11.98
N SER A 74 15.61 -1.12 -11.75
CA SER A 74 14.86 -1.37 -10.52
C SER A 74 13.73 -2.37 -10.78
N VAL A 75 13.55 -3.31 -9.87
CA VAL A 75 12.42 -4.26 -9.81
C VAL A 75 11.58 -3.92 -8.60
N LEU A 76 10.26 -3.90 -8.75
CA LEU A 76 9.30 -3.61 -7.69
C LEU A 76 8.37 -4.80 -7.45
N TYR A 77 8.24 -5.19 -6.19
CA TYR A 77 7.17 -6.05 -5.71
C TYR A 77 6.33 -5.30 -4.68
N SER A 78 5.11 -4.93 -5.03
CA SER A 78 4.16 -4.26 -4.14
C SER A 78 2.75 -4.80 -4.32
N SER A 79 1.86 -4.52 -3.37
CA SER A 79 0.46 -4.93 -3.42
C SER A 79 -0.35 -4.22 -4.51
N ALA A 80 0.12 -3.11 -5.06
CA ALA A 80 -0.54 -2.41 -6.17
C ALA A 80 -0.07 -2.89 -7.54
N LYS A 81 1.22 -3.15 -7.68
CA LYS A 81 1.80 -3.67 -8.92
C LYS A 81 3.10 -4.42 -8.64
N ILE A 82 3.40 -5.36 -9.51
CA ILE A 82 4.72 -5.92 -9.66
C ILE A 82 5.27 -5.34 -10.97
N ASP A 83 6.41 -4.64 -10.89
CA ASP A 83 7.09 -4.07 -12.07
C ASP A 83 8.43 -4.78 -12.23
N SER A 84 8.41 -5.79 -13.07
CA SER A 84 9.54 -6.64 -13.41
C SER A 84 9.39 -7.12 -14.86
N PRO A 85 10.49 -7.36 -15.59
CA PRO A 85 10.43 -7.84 -16.97
C PRO A 85 9.67 -9.15 -17.18
N ALA A 86 9.60 -10.00 -16.15
CA ALA A 86 8.85 -11.24 -16.22
C ALA A 86 7.35 -11.06 -15.91
N THR A 87 6.92 -9.90 -15.42
CA THR A 87 5.52 -9.62 -15.06
C THR A 87 4.57 -9.48 -16.23
N ILE A 88 5.04 -9.52 -17.48
CA ILE A 88 4.17 -9.61 -18.65
C ILE A 88 3.21 -10.81 -18.57
N ILE A 89 3.44 -11.75 -17.66
CA ILE A 89 2.73 -13.02 -17.57
C ILE A 89 1.93 -13.19 -16.28
N ARG A 90 2.15 -12.36 -15.26
CA ARG A 90 1.26 -12.32 -14.11
C ARG A 90 0.13 -11.36 -14.43
N PRO A 91 -1.09 -11.86 -14.71
CA PRO A 91 -2.24 -11.00 -14.69
C PRO A 91 -2.22 -10.27 -13.35
N ASP A 92 -2.81 -9.07 -13.28
CA ASP A 92 -3.06 -8.27 -12.09
C ASP A 92 -3.85 -9.07 -11.02
N GLU A 93 -3.44 -10.28 -10.73
CA GLU A 93 -3.92 -11.04 -9.59
C GLU A 93 -3.48 -10.24 -8.39
N ALA A 94 -4.42 -9.61 -7.77
CA ALA A 94 -4.27 -8.75 -6.63
C ALA A 94 -3.40 -9.43 -5.59
N CYS A 95 -2.11 -9.14 -5.65
CA CYS A 95 -1.16 -9.62 -4.67
C CYS A 95 -1.30 -8.74 -3.43
N GLU A 96 -2.31 -8.97 -2.61
CA GLU A 96 -2.33 -8.39 -1.26
C GLU A 96 -1.09 -8.78 -0.47
N ILE A 97 -0.46 -9.88 -0.87
CA ILE A 97 0.73 -10.45 -0.25
C ILE A 97 1.78 -10.57 -1.33
N THR A 98 2.83 -9.75 -1.25
CA THR A 98 3.92 -9.74 -2.20
C THR A 98 4.70 -11.06 -2.21
N PHE A 99 4.83 -11.71 -1.06
CA PHE A 99 5.37 -13.07 -0.91
C PHE A 99 4.87 -13.69 0.40
N ASN A 100 4.63 -14.99 0.40
CA ASN A 100 4.01 -15.71 1.51
C ASN A 100 4.65 -17.08 1.80
N SER A 101 5.63 -17.47 1.00
CA SER A 101 6.35 -18.73 1.09
C SER A 101 7.81 -18.54 0.68
N GLU A 102 8.66 -19.51 1.03
CA GLU A 102 10.05 -19.56 0.55
C GLU A 102 10.12 -19.69 -0.98
N ASP A 103 9.15 -20.38 -1.59
CA ASP A 103 9.05 -20.47 -3.06
C ASP A 103 8.88 -19.10 -3.71
N ASP A 104 8.05 -18.22 -3.12
CA ASP A 104 7.86 -16.86 -3.63
C ASP A 104 9.14 -16.03 -3.51
N VAL A 105 9.85 -16.15 -2.38
CA VAL A 105 11.14 -15.46 -2.18
C VAL A 105 12.15 -15.90 -3.23
N LEU A 106 12.24 -17.20 -3.48
CA LEU A 106 13.16 -17.74 -4.46
C LEU A 106 12.83 -17.29 -5.89
N GLU A 107 11.53 -17.25 -6.24
CA GLU A 107 11.09 -16.75 -7.54
C GLU A 107 11.46 -15.28 -7.74
N ILE A 108 11.29 -14.45 -6.72
CA ILE A 108 11.71 -13.04 -6.74
C ILE A 108 13.23 -12.94 -6.99
N ILE A 109 14.04 -13.73 -6.28
CA ILE A 109 15.50 -13.74 -6.44
C ILE A 109 15.90 -14.13 -7.86
N GLU A 110 15.33 -15.22 -8.39
CA GLU A 110 15.62 -15.70 -9.74
C GLU A 110 15.28 -14.66 -10.82
N GLU A 111 14.16 -13.97 -10.65
CA GLU A 111 13.70 -12.94 -11.56
C GLU A 111 14.62 -11.70 -11.54
N VAL A 112 14.98 -11.24 -10.35
CA VAL A 112 15.86 -10.10 -10.13
C VAL A 112 17.25 -10.35 -10.68
N GLU A 113 17.82 -11.56 -10.45
CA GLU A 113 19.12 -11.98 -11.00
C GLU A 113 19.08 -12.11 -12.53
N ALA A 114 18.00 -12.71 -13.09
CA ALA A 114 17.86 -12.92 -14.53
C ALA A 114 17.75 -11.59 -15.30
N TYR A 115 17.13 -10.59 -14.69
CA TYR A 115 17.03 -9.24 -15.25
C TYR A 115 18.33 -8.46 -15.12
N GLY A 116 19.22 -8.85 -14.22
CA GLY A 116 20.41 -8.08 -13.86
C GLY A 116 20.02 -6.75 -13.21
N ALA A 117 19.07 -6.79 -12.28
CA ALA A 117 18.62 -5.62 -11.55
C ALA A 117 19.74 -5.04 -10.67
N GLU A 118 19.78 -3.72 -10.54
CA GLU A 118 20.61 -3.00 -9.59
C GLU A 118 19.89 -2.82 -8.24
N TYR A 119 18.54 -2.76 -8.28
CA TYR A 119 17.67 -2.52 -7.12
C TYR A 119 16.49 -3.47 -7.10
N LEU A 120 16.19 -4.00 -5.92
CA LEU A 120 14.92 -4.66 -5.60
C LEU A 120 14.20 -3.83 -4.53
N VAL A 121 13.03 -3.31 -4.87
CA VAL A 121 12.14 -2.63 -3.93
C VAL A 121 11.01 -3.57 -3.55
N LEU A 122 10.93 -3.94 -2.28
CA LEU A 122 10.08 -5.01 -1.80
C LEU A 122 9.15 -4.51 -0.70
N GLU A 123 7.84 -4.54 -0.96
CA GLU A 123 6.83 -4.35 0.08
C GLU A 123 6.75 -5.60 0.96
N VAL A 124 6.91 -5.42 2.27
CA VAL A 124 6.96 -6.49 3.27
C VAL A 124 5.76 -6.39 4.21
N ASN A 125 4.89 -7.38 4.17
CA ASN A 125 3.75 -7.48 5.08
C ASN A 125 4.13 -8.18 6.39
N GLU A 126 3.29 -8.04 7.41
CA GLU A 126 3.49 -8.64 8.74
C GLU A 126 3.53 -10.18 8.70
N THR A 127 2.74 -10.80 7.84
CA THR A 127 2.71 -12.27 7.69
C THR A 127 4.05 -12.83 7.20
N ALA A 128 4.72 -12.14 6.28
CA ALA A 128 6.04 -12.52 5.81
C ALA A 128 7.10 -12.42 6.91
N ILE A 129 7.00 -11.38 7.76
CA ILE A 129 7.90 -11.20 8.91
C ILE A 129 7.64 -12.29 9.96
N GLU A 130 6.38 -12.51 10.35
CA GLU A 130 5.97 -13.53 11.32
C GLU A 130 6.43 -14.93 10.91
N LYS A 131 6.30 -15.27 9.62
CA LYS A 131 6.76 -16.56 9.06
C LYS A 131 8.28 -16.65 8.93
N GLY A 132 9.02 -15.60 9.27
CA GLY A 132 10.47 -15.57 9.17
C GLY A 132 11.02 -15.51 7.74
N LEU A 133 10.19 -15.27 6.74
CA LEU A 133 10.59 -15.23 5.32
C LEU A 133 11.58 -14.11 4.99
N THR A 134 11.66 -13.11 5.88
CA THR A 134 12.54 -11.94 5.73
C THR A 134 13.91 -12.10 6.36
N LYS A 135 14.10 -13.12 7.21
CA LYS A 135 15.33 -13.27 8.04
C LYS A 135 16.61 -13.40 7.23
N ASP A 136 16.53 -14.17 6.14
CA ASP A 136 17.69 -14.47 5.31
C ASP A 136 17.84 -13.52 4.11
N ILE A 137 16.88 -12.61 3.89
CA ILE A 137 16.97 -11.60 2.82
C ILE A 137 17.97 -10.52 3.28
N PRO A 138 19.05 -10.31 2.54
CA PRO A 138 20.09 -9.34 2.92
C PRO A 138 19.70 -7.92 2.55
N PHE A 139 18.76 -7.34 3.30
CA PHE A 139 18.30 -5.98 3.07
C PHE A 139 19.43 -4.96 3.32
N ASP A 140 19.70 -4.12 2.35
CA ASP A 140 20.57 -2.95 2.52
C ASP A 140 19.82 -1.81 3.21
N VAL A 141 18.50 -1.71 2.99
CA VAL A 141 17.64 -0.68 3.56
C VAL A 141 16.37 -1.33 4.11
N ARG A 142 16.03 -1.03 5.36
CA ARG A 142 14.73 -1.39 5.96
C ARG A 142 13.97 -0.14 6.36
N VAL A 143 12.69 -0.10 5.99
CA VAL A 143 11.82 1.06 6.20
C VAL A 143 10.58 0.65 7.01
N LEU A 144 10.29 1.38 8.08
CA LEU A 144 8.99 1.39 8.75
C LEU A 144 8.27 2.68 8.34
N THR A 145 7.17 2.56 7.60
CA THR A 145 6.42 3.75 7.15
C THR A 145 5.65 4.39 8.29
N ASN A 146 4.98 3.60 9.11
CA ASN A 146 4.29 3.97 10.33
C ASN A 146 3.89 2.73 11.12
N PHE A 147 3.37 2.92 12.33
CA PHE A 147 2.83 1.86 13.16
C PHE A 147 1.51 2.33 13.77
N ASN A 148 0.41 1.65 13.42
CA ASN A 148 -0.88 1.84 14.04
C ASN A 148 -1.32 0.54 14.72
N ALA A 149 -1.44 0.57 16.03
CA ALA A 149 -1.76 -0.60 16.84
C ALA A 149 -3.15 -1.18 16.56
N LEU A 150 -4.08 -0.36 16.07
CA LEU A 150 -5.44 -0.79 15.71
C LEU A 150 -5.52 -1.48 14.34
N HIS A 151 -4.44 -1.40 13.56
CA HIS A 151 -4.36 -2.11 12.29
C HIS A 151 -4.17 -3.61 12.56
N ASN A 152 -5.05 -4.46 12.02
CA ASN A 152 -5.05 -5.91 12.25
C ASN A 152 -5.30 -6.33 13.72
N GLU A 153 -6.04 -5.54 14.51
CA GLU A 153 -6.38 -5.90 15.91
C GLU A 153 -7.19 -7.21 16.01
N ASP A 154 -7.78 -7.67 14.92
CA ASP A 154 -8.47 -8.96 14.81
C ASP A 154 -7.50 -10.15 14.61
N GLN A 155 -6.24 -9.89 14.26
CA GLN A 155 -5.22 -10.91 14.04
C GLN A 155 -4.16 -10.95 15.15
N TYR A 156 -3.79 -9.79 15.70
CA TYR A 156 -2.70 -9.61 16.63
C TYR A 156 -3.11 -8.70 17.80
N SER A 157 -2.61 -8.99 18.99
CA SER A 157 -2.58 -7.99 20.05
C SER A 157 -1.63 -6.85 19.66
N LYS A 158 -1.75 -5.71 20.35
CA LYS A 158 -0.84 -4.57 20.14
C LYS A 158 0.62 -4.97 20.35
N GLU A 159 0.90 -5.75 21.37
CA GLU A 159 2.23 -6.21 21.74
C GLU A 159 2.81 -7.19 20.73
N GLU A 160 2.01 -8.14 20.23
CA GLU A 160 2.41 -9.07 19.19
C GLU A 160 2.72 -8.32 17.89
N TYR A 161 1.85 -7.39 17.48
CA TYR A 161 2.04 -6.60 16.26
C TYR A 161 3.29 -5.71 16.35
N LYS A 162 3.54 -5.10 17.54
CA LYS A 162 4.74 -4.34 17.86
C LYS A 162 6.00 -5.21 17.74
N ALA A 163 5.98 -6.40 18.35
CA ALA A 163 7.09 -7.35 18.30
C ALA A 163 7.38 -7.82 16.85
N ILE A 164 6.35 -8.12 16.06
CA ILE A 164 6.52 -8.49 14.64
C ILE A 164 7.19 -7.36 13.88
N LYS A 165 6.73 -6.11 14.01
CA LYS A 165 7.34 -4.99 13.30
C LYS A 165 8.78 -4.71 13.75
N LYS A 166 9.07 -4.83 15.05
CA LYS A 166 10.41 -4.65 15.61
C LYS A 166 11.37 -5.72 15.09
N SER A 167 10.95 -6.99 15.04
CA SER A 167 11.78 -8.10 14.57
C SER A 167 12.26 -7.95 13.11
N PHE A 168 11.55 -7.16 12.30
CA PHE A 168 12.01 -6.84 10.95
C PHE A 168 13.32 -6.03 10.94
N PHE A 169 13.65 -5.33 12.01
CA PHE A 169 14.87 -4.51 12.13
C PHE A 169 16.00 -5.20 12.88
N GLU A 170 15.82 -6.44 13.32
CA GLU A 170 16.85 -7.22 14.00
C GLU A 170 17.80 -7.87 13.00
N GLY A 171 19.04 -8.13 13.44
CA GLY A 171 20.05 -8.87 12.67
C GLY A 171 20.55 -8.18 11.40
N MET A 172 20.43 -6.85 11.31
CA MET A 172 20.94 -6.08 10.19
C MET A 172 22.46 -5.91 10.28
N GLU A 173 23.13 -5.85 9.13
CA GLU A 173 24.53 -5.48 9.04
C GLU A 173 24.73 -3.99 9.39
N LYS A 174 25.84 -3.64 10.00
CA LYS A 174 26.14 -2.28 10.50
C LYS A 174 26.09 -1.20 9.42
N GLU A 175 26.44 -1.54 8.20
CA GLU A 175 26.44 -0.66 7.02
C GLU A 175 25.05 -0.45 6.44
N SER A 176 24.07 -1.27 6.79
CA SER A 176 22.69 -1.14 6.34
C SER A 176 22.02 0.09 6.92
N LEU A 177 20.88 0.50 6.31
CA LEU A 177 20.15 1.71 6.65
C LEU A 177 18.78 1.36 7.25
N CYS A 178 18.43 2.01 8.36
CA CYS A 178 17.10 1.93 8.98
C CYS A 178 16.39 3.27 8.85
N ILE A 179 15.19 3.26 8.28
CA ILE A 179 14.37 4.46 8.13
C ILE A 179 13.05 4.28 8.88
N TYR A 180 12.73 5.21 9.77
CA TYR A 180 11.55 5.15 10.63
C TYR A 180 10.64 6.33 10.40
N GLY A 181 9.41 6.06 9.95
CA GLY A 181 8.33 7.04 9.87
C GLY A 181 7.64 7.16 11.23
N PHE A 182 7.78 8.30 11.87
CA PHE A 182 7.17 8.58 13.16
C PHE A 182 5.83 9.30 12.97
N GLU A 183 4.73 8.55 13.03
CA GLU A 183 3.37 9.06 12.80
C GLU A 183 2.41 8.63 13.92
N ASP A 184 1.95 7.41 13.92
CA ASP A 184 0.79 6.96 14.71
C ASP A 184 1.16 6.25 16.04
N TYR A 185 2.43 6.15 16.41
CA TYR A 185 2.90 5.45 17.60
C TYR A 185 3.57 6.37 18.64
N ASP A 186 3.81 5.84 19.84
CA ASP A 186 4.41 6.56 20.94
C ASP A 186 5.94 6.71 20.78
N LYS A 187 6.50 7.65 21.55
CA LYS A 187 7.93 7.95 21.51
C LYS A 187 8.77 6.77 22.03
N GLU A 188 8.27 6.06 23.02
CA GLU A 188 8.92 4.90 23.62
C GLU A 188 9.17 3.81 22.59
N PHE A 189 8.23 3.57 21.68
CA PHE A 189 8.44 2.60 20.61
C PHE A 189 9.47 3.07 19.58
N LEU A 190 9.52 4.36 19.29
CA LEU A 190 10.59 4.90 18.45
C LEU A 190 11.97 4.67 19.08
N GLU A 191 12.09 4.93 20.38
CA GLU A 191 13.33 4.70 21.14
C GLU A 191 13.75 3.22 21.11
N GLU A 192 12.80 2.29 21.34
CA GLU A 192 13.06 0.86 21.18
C GLU A 192 13.54 0.45 19.78
N LEU A 193 13.01 1.06 18.72
CA LEU A 193 13.44 0.80 17.35
C LEU A 193 14.84 1.37 17.08
N LEU A 194 15.15 2.53 17.63
CA LEU A 194 16.46 3.16 17.51
C LEU A 194 17.55 2.36 18.24
N GLU A 195 17.20 1.66 19.30
CA GLU A 195 18.12 0.80 20.06
C GLU A 195 18.23 -0.63 19.53
N ALA A 196 17.32 -1.06 18.66
CA ALA A 196 17.21 -2.45 18.20
C ALA A 196 18.40 -2.97 17.38
N ASN A 197 19.27 -2.09 16.87
CA ASN A 197 20.43 -2.45 16.05
C ASN A 197 21.47 -1.32 16.01
N GLU A 198 22.65 -1.60 15.43
CA GLU A 198 23.75 -0.63 15.26
C GLU A 198 23.80 0.05 13.89
N CYS A 199 22.78 -0.13 13.06
CA CYS A 199 22.72 0.46 11.71
C CYS A 199 22.63 1.99 11.76
N LYS A 200 22.89 2.62 10.61
CA LYS A 200 22.60 4.06 10.45
C LYS A 200 21.11 4.29 10.43
N LYS A 201 20.63 5.21 11.26
CA LYS A 201 19.21 5.49 11.49
C LYS A 201 18.82 6.84 10.95
N TYR A 202 17.62 6.89 10.32
CA TYR A 202 17.02 8.08 9.77
C TYR A 202 15.55 8.11 10.20
N VAL A 203 15.08 9.23 10.68
CA VAL A 203 13.69 9.41 11.13
C VAL A 203 13.03 10.47 10.26
N TYR A 204 11.78 10.24 9.88
CA TYR A 204 10.95 11.28 9.27
C TYR A 204 9.62 11.42 9.99
N SER A 205 9.08 12.64 10.01
CA SER A 205 7.82 12.96 10.68
C SER A 205 7.25 14.27 10.14
N SER A 206 6.09 14.69 10.68
CA SER A 206 5.60 16.05 10.53
C SER A 206 5.94 16.91 11.74
N ASN A 207 6.04 18.23 11.51
CA ASN A 207 6.25 19.21 12.57
C ASN A 207 5.16 19.15 13.65
N TYR A 208 3.92 18.89 13.25
CA TYR A 208 2.79 18.69 14.15
C TYR A 208 2.99 17.48 15.06
N ILE A 209 3.24 16.30 14.48
CA ILE A 209 3.43 15.05 15.23
C ILE A 209 4.63 15.13 16.17
N ALA A 210 5.78 15.61 15.69
CA ALA A 210 6.98 15.77 16.50
C ALA A 210 6.72 16.69 17.71
N THR A 211 5.97 17.77 17.51
CA THR A 211 5.60 18.72 18.60
C THR A 211 4.66 18.06 19.61
N VAL A 212 3.58 17.43 19.15
CA VAL A 212 2.56 16.82 20.03
C VAL A 212 3.14 15.65 20.84
N LYS A 213 4.03 14.87 20.22
CA LYS A 213 4.64 13.69 20.86
C LYS A 213 5.98 13.98 21.55
N GLY A 214 6.42 15.22 21.60
CA GLY A 214 7.60 15.65 22.35
C GLY A 214 8.93 15.08 21.84
N VAL A 215 9.02 14.77 20.53
CA VAL A 215 10.28 14.34 19.92
C VAL A 215 11.11 15.57 19.51
N ASN A 216 12.40 15.54 19.82
CA ASN A 216 13.30 16.61 19.42
C ASN A 216 13.42 16.64 17.88
N LYS A 217 13.11 17.78 17.27
CA LYS A 217 13.12 17.95 15.82
C LYS A 217 14.51 17.88 15.21
N GLU A 218 15.56 18.03 16.00
CA GLU A 218 16.95 17.86 15.55
C GLU A 218 17.32 16.40 15.31
N ASP A 219 16.60 15.47 15.97
CA ASP A 219 16.77 14.03 15.79
C ASP A 219 16.01 13.51 14.54
N ILE A 220 15.21 14.38 13.89
CA ILE A 220 14.43 14.06 12.70
C ILE A 220 15.19 14.46 11.44
N THR A 221 15.51 13.48 10.61
CA THR A 221 16.25 13.67 9.35
C THR A 221 15.46 14.46 8.33
N SER A 222 14.16 14.13 8.18
CA SER A 222 13.26 14.80 7.23
C SER A 222 11.95 15.17 7.92
N LEU A 223 11.65 16.47 7.96
CA LEU A 223 10.52 17.02 8.69
C LEU A 223 9.56 17.75 7.75
N LEU A 224 8.31 17.27 7.66
CA LEU A 224 7.23 17.96 6.97
C LEU A 224 6.78 19.18 7.80
N TYR A 225 7.08 20.37 7.31
CA TYR A 225 6.80 21.61 8.02
C TYR A 225 5.44 22.21 7.68
N GLU A 226 5.13 22.29 6.40
CA GLU A 226 3.90 22.87 5.88
C GLU A 226 3.27 21.90 4.89
N LEU A 227 1.96 21.80 4.93
CA LEU A 227 1.15 21.03 4.01
C LEU A 227 -0.08 21.83 3.60
N GLU A 228 -0.22 22.07 2.32
CA GLU A 228 -1.43 22.58 1.70
C GLU A 228 -2.02 21.49 0.81
N SER A 229 -3.26 21.11 1.09
CA SER A 229 -4.03 20.12 0.34
C SER A 229 -5.17 20.81 -0.37
N THR A 230 -5.26 20.59 -1.68
CA THR A 230 -6.32 21.11 -2.57
C THR A 230 -6.80 20.00 -3.49
N LYS A 231 -7.89 20.24 -4.20
CA LYS A 231 -8.35 19.31 -5.26
C LYS A 231 -7.37 19.16 -6.43
N ALA A 232 -6.34 19.98 -6.51
CA ALA A 232 -5.27 19.88 -7.52
C ALA A 232 -4.07 19.04 -7.04
N GLY A 233 -4.05 18.63 -5.77
CA GLY A 233 -2.97 17.85 -5.16
C GLY A 233 -2.37 18.52 -3.92
N LEU A 234 -1.15 18.12 -3.59
CA LEU A 234 -0.44 18.56 -2.39
C LEU A 234 0.72 19.51 -2.72
N GLN A 235 0.86 20.55 -1.92
CA GLN A 235 2.04 21.39 -1.86
C GLN A 235 2.61 21.33 -0.44
N MET A 236 3.92 21.16 -0.31
CA MET A 236 4.53 20.96 0.99
C MET A 236 5.92 21.58 1.08
N LYS A 237 6.31 21.97 2.30
CA LYS A 237 7.69 22.32 2.63
C LYS A 237 8.28 21.25 3.55
N VAL A 238 9.40 20.70 3.16
CA VAL A 238 10.10 19.65 3.88
C VAL A 238 11.51 20.12 4.22
N LYS A 239 11.86 20.06 5.49
CA LYS A 239 13.24 20.27 5.94
C LYS A 239 13.94 18.91 5.94
N VAL A 240 15.06 18.81 5.22
CA VAL A 240 15.94 17.64 5.19
C VAL A 240 17.29 18.08 5.73
N LYS A 241 17.65 17.57 6.89
CA LYS A 241 18.82 18.07 7.64
C LYS A 241 18.74 19.60 7.78
N ASN A 242 19.64 20.34 7.16
CA ASN A 242 19.71 21.81 7.24
C ASN A 242 19.14 22.56 6.03
N LYS A 243 18.50 21.84 5.08
CA LYS A 243 17.93 22.44 3.87
C LYS A 243 16.42 22.28 3.84
N THR A 244 15.72 23.30 3.36
CA THR A 244 14.27 23.27 3.16
C THR A 244 13.97 23.21 1.67
N TYR A 245 13.08 22.31 1.30
CA TYR A 245 12.65 22.08 -0.06
C TYR A 245 11.14 22.28 -0.19
N ALA A 246 10.72 22.88 -1.31
CA ALA A 246 9.32 22.93 -1.72
C ALA A 246 9.03 21.74 -2.66
N LEU A 247 8.01 20.97 -2.33
CA LEU A 247 7.54 19.82 -3.12
C LEU A 247 6.12 20.06 -3.57
N LYS A 248 5.79 19.60 -4.79
CA LYS A 248 4.45 19.68 -5.37
C LYS A 248 4.11 18.40 -6.11
N THR A 249 2.88 17.91 -5.93
CA THR A 249 2.39 16.70 -6.57
C THR A 249 0.89 16.78 -6.88
N GLU A 250 0.45 16.08 -7.92
CA GLU A 250 -0.96 15.86 -8.20
C GLU A 250 -1.58 14.76 -7.31
N MET A 251 -0.76 14.03 -6.55
CA MET A 251 -1.29 13.11 -5.53
C MET A 251 -2.13 13.89 -4.54
N MET A 252 -3.29 13.34 -4.25
CA MET A 252 -4.20 13.87 -3.26
C MET A 252 -4.07 13.12 -1.93
N MET A 253 -4.89 13.50 -0.96
CA MET A 253 -4.98 12.94 0.41
C MET A 253 -3.75 13.23 1.26
N ASP A 254 -3.97 13.91 2.36
CA ASP A 254 -2.94 14.46 3.25
C ASP A 254 -1.92 13.43 3.72
N TYR A 255 -2.34 12.18 3.97
CA TYR A 255 -1.45 11.11 4.41
C TYR A 255 -0.36 10.76 3.38
N ASN A 256 -0.56 11.09 2.10
CA ASN A 256 0.48 10.89 1.09
C ASN A 256 1.66 11.84 1.26
N ALA A 257 1.50 12.96 1.96
CA ALA A 257 2.60 13.86 2.25
C ALA A 257 3.71 13.15 3.05
N LEU A 258 3.36 12.39 4.11
CA LEU A 258 4.35 11.61 4.86
C LEU A 258 4.91 10.42 4.07
N ASN A 259 4.13 9.80 3.18
CA ASN A 259 4.64 8.77 2.27
C ASN A 259 5.70 9.34 1.31
N ILE A 260 5.47 10.55 0.79
CA ILE A 260 6.42 11.27 -0.07
C ILE A 260 7.69 11.62 0.72
N VAL A 261 7.55 12.15 1.94
CA VAL A 261 8.70 12.44 2.81
C VAL A 261 9.47 11.17 3.17
N GLY A 262 8.78 10.06 3.40
CA GLY A 262 9.39 8.76 3.67
C GLY A 262 10.26 8.27 2.51
N ALA A 263 9.73 8.29 1.29
CA ALA A 263 10.49 7.93 0.09
C ALA A 263 11.70 8.84 -0.12
N LEU A 264 11.53 10.16 0.07
CA LEU A 264 12.62 11.14 0.03
C LEU A 264 13.71 10.79 1.05
N THR A 265 13.33 10.43 2.28
CA THR A 265 14.29 10.10 3.34
C THR A 265 15.09 8.85 3.01
N VAL A 266 14.47 7.85 2.38
CA VAL A 266 15.18 6.67 1.88
C VAL A 266 16.24 7.06 0.84
N LEU A 267 15.87 7.88 -0.15
CA LEU A 267 16.76 8.32 -1.21
C LEU A 267 17.90 9.21 -0.68
N GLU A 268 17.62 10.08 0.30
CA GLU A 268 18.62 10.88 1.00
C GLU A 268 19.61 9.99 1.79
N ALA A 269 19.09 8.98 2.50
CA ALA A 269 19.91 8.03 3.25
C ALA A 269 20.83 7.23 2.34
N MET A 270 20.38 6.89 1.13
CA MET A 270 21.14 6.20 0.11
C MET A 270 22.13 7.13 -0.64
N GLY A 271 22.11 8.45 -0.39
CA GLY A 271 22.92 9.43 -1.10
C GLY A 271 22.52 9.66 -2.57
N MET A 272 21.26 9.38 -2.91
CA MET A 272 20.73 9.44 -4.29
C MET A 272 19.73 10.59 -4.50
N PHE A 273 19.40 11.34 -3.47
CA PHE A 273 18.38 12.38 -3.54
C PHE A 273 18.84 13.61 -4.34
N ASP A 274 18.10 13.92 -5.40
CA ASP A 274 18.15 15.20 -6.13
C ASP A 274 16.74 15.81 -6.13
N ILE A 275 16.62 17.06 -5.73
CA ILE A 275 15.33 17.74 -5.57
C ILE A 275 14.56 17.89 -6.88
N ASN A 276 15.25 18.19 -7.98
CA ASN A 276 14.61 18.45 -9.27
C ASN A 276 14.08 17.15 -9.87
N GLU A 277 14.90 16.09 -9.82
CA GLU A 277 14.49 14.75 -10.26
C GLU A 277 13.35 14.21 -9.38
N TYR A 278 13.41 14.46 -8.06
CA TYR A 278 12.38 14.01 -7.14
C TYR A 278 11.04 14.74 -7.36
N ASN A 279 11.05 16.06 -7.48
CA ASN A 279 9.85 16.85 -7.79
C ASN A 279 9.22 16.39 -9.13
N THR A 280 10.04 16.16 -10.15
CA THR A 280 9.55 15.67 -11.44
C THR A 280 8.95 14.28 -11.33
N CYS A 281 9.56 13.39 -10.52
CA CYS A 281 9.06 12.04 -10.28
C CYS A 281 7.68 12.06 -9.60
N ILE A 282 7.54 12.81 -8.49
CA ILE A 282 6.31 12.80 -7.69
C ILE A 282 5.18 13.63 -8.31
N GLN A 283 5.48 14.53 -9.25
CA GLN A 283 4.49 15.49 -9.77
C GLN A 283 3.25 14.81 -10.34
N LYS A 284 3.45 13.76 -11.14
CA LYS A 284 2.37 13.04 -11.84
C LYS A 284 2.32 11.55 -11.55
N ILE A 285 2.95 11.14 -10.45
CA ILE A 285 2.96 9.71 -10.09
C ILE A 285 1.55 9.22 -9.80
N LYS A 286 1.20 8.07 -10.37
CA LYS A 286 -0.07 7.38 -10.13
C LYS A 286 0.20 5.99 -9.62
N ILE A 287 -0.45 5.64 -8.53
CA ILE A 287 -0.32 4.32 -7.90
C ILE A 287 -1.69 3.65 -7.95
N PRO A 288 -1.83 2.54 -8.70
CA PRO A 288 -3.13 1.90 -8.87
C PRO A 288 -3.81 1.59 -7.54
N GLY A 289 -5.07 2.04 -7.37
CA GLY A 289 -5.88 1.81 -6.18
C GLY A 289 -5.37 2.47 -4.89
N ARG A 290 -4.49 3.46 -4.99
CA ARG A 290 -4.00 4.27 -3.87
C ARG A 290 -4.14 5.74 -4.20
N SER A 291 -5.18 6.39 -3.67
CA SER A 291 -5.57 7.76 -4.04
C SER A 291 -5.61 7.94 -5.56
N GLU A 292 -6.13 6.93 -6.26
CA GLU A 292 -6.28 7.00 -7.71
C GLU A 292 -7.44 7.94 -8.04
N VAL A 293 -7.15 9.04 -8.73
CA VAL A 293 -8.10 10.14 -8.92
C VAL A 293 -8.40 10.38 -10.39
N TYR A 294 -9.68 10.48 -10.70
CA TYR A 294 -10.22 10.89 -12.00
C TYR A 294 -10.97 12.20 -11.82
N GLN A 295 -10.57 13.23 -12.57
CA GLN A 295 -11.29 14.52 -12.60
C GLN A 295 -11.95 14.67 -13.97
N ARG A 296 -13.29 14.70 -14.03
CA ARG A 296 -14.07 14.77 -15.25
C ARG A 296 -15.34 15.61 -15.05
N LYS A 297 -15.58 16.53 -15.96
CA LYS A 297 -16.81 17.36 -15.95
C LYS A 297 -17.09 18.01 -14.59
N GLY A 298 -16.06 18.58 -13.96
CA GLY A 298 -16.16 19.22 -12.65
C GLY A 298 -16.37 18.26 -11.47
N ARG A 299 -16.34 16.94 -11.68
CA ARG A 299 -16.46 15.89 -10.65
C ARG A 299 -15.13 15.27 -10.35
N MET A 300 -15.01 14.70 -9.18
CA MET A 300 -13.84 13.93 -8.75
C MET A 300 -14.26 12.51 -8.38
N ILE A 301 -13.56 11.51 -8.90
CA ILE A 301 -13.72 10.11 -8.51
C ILE A 301 -12.42 9.67 -7.87
N VAL A 302 -12.48 9.10 -6.68
CA VAL A 302 -11.34 8.65 -5.90
C VAL A 302 -11.48 7.15 -5.64
N ILE A 303 -10.45 6.37 -5.96
CA ILE A 303 -10.37 4.95 -5.63
C ILE A 303 -9.26 4.75 -4.60
N ASP A 304 -9.61 4.18 -3.45
CA ASP A 304 -8.65 3.86 -2.39
C ASP A 304 -9.18 2.75 -1.46
N SER A 305 -8.27 2.06 -0.78
CA SER A 305 -8.61 1.04 0.20
C SER A 305 -8.71 1.57 1.64
N HIS A 306 -8.26 2.80 1.91
CA HIS A 306 -8.13 3.32 3.28
C HIS A 306 -9.23 4.32 3.65
N LEU A 307 -10.41 3.80 4.07
CA LEU A 307 -11.59 4.61 4.34
C LEU A 307 -11.35 5.80 5.30
N PRO A 308 -10.80 5.64 6.53
CA PRO A 308 -10.72 6.75 7.48
C PRO A 308 -9.87 7.93 7.00
N LYS A 309 -8.66 7.66 6.50
CA LYS A 309 -7.72 8.71 6.06
C LYS A 309 -8.19 9.45 4.82
N VAL A 310 -8.87 8.75 3.90
CA VAL A 310 -9.48 9.37 2.72
C VAL A 310 -10.62 10.29 3.12
N LEU A 311 -11.54 9.82 3.98
CA LEU A 311 -12.64 10.66 4.46
C LEU A 311 -12.17 11.89 5.20
N GLU A 312 -11.12 11.78 6.03
CA GLU A 312 -10.52 12.93 6.71
C GLU A 312 -10.02 13.97 5.71
N SER A 313 -9.30 13.54 4.67
CA SER A 313 -8.79 14.44 3.65
C SER A 313 -9.91 15.08 2.81
N LEU A 314 -10.94 14.30 2.43
CA LEU A 314 -12.10 14.81 1.69
C LEU A 314 -12.91 15.80 2.53
N GLN A 315 -13.07 15.54 3.85
CA GLN A 315 -13.76 16.48 4.73
C GLN A 315 -13.05 17.83 4.78
N LYS A 316 -11.72 17.85 4.87
CA LYS A 316 -10.94 19.11 4.81
C LYS A 316 -11.17 19.88 3.51
N LEU A 317 -11.31 19.18 2.36
CA LEU A 317 -11.64 19.84 1.09
C LEU A 317 -13.08 20.39 1.10
N LYS A 318 -14.02 19.67 1.72
CA LYS A 318 -15.40 20.11 1.88
C LYS A 318 -15.48 21.35 2.77
N ASP A 319 -14.77 21.40 3.88
CA ASP A 319 -14.71 22.54 4.80
C ASP A 319 -14.11 23.77 4.11
N LYS A 320 -13.17 23.60 3.19
CA LYS A 320 -12.62 24.67 2.34
C LYS A 320 -13.54 25.05 1.17
N LYS A 321 -14.69 24.41 1.01
CA LYS A 321 -15.65 24.58 -0.11
C LYS A 321 -15.03 24.30 -1.49
N GLU A 322 -14.03 23.46 -1.56
CA GLU A 322 -13.43 23.00 -2.82
C GLU A 322 -14.24 21.86 -3.45
N ILE A 323 -15.01 21.14 -2.64
CA ILE A 323 -15.94 20.10 -3.05
C ILE A 323 -17.32 20.32 -2.40
N ASN A 324 -18.39 19.79 -3.04
CA ASN A 324 -19.75 19.95 -2.56
C ASN A 324 -20.18 18.75 -1.70
N GLN A 325 -20.48 17.62 -2.33
CA GLN A 325 -20.97 16.40 -1.68
C GLN A 325 -19.94 15.28 -1.77
N ILE A 326 -19.94 14.42 -0.76
CA ILE A 326 -19.14 13.20 -0.72
C ILE A 326 -20.10 12.01 -0.84
N LYS A 327 -20.00 11.27 -1.96
CA LYS A 327 -20.74 10.05 -2.24
C LYS A 327 -19.81 8.87 -2.11
N VAL A 328 -20.20 7.83 -1.37
CA VAL A 328 -19.32 6.68 -1.10
C VAL A 328 -19.92 5.40 -1.65
N VAL A 329 -19.15 4.68 -2.48
CA VAL A 329 -19.45 3.32 -2.90
C VAL A 329 -18.66 2.36 -2.01
N ILE A 330 -19.32 1.53 -1.23
CA ILE A 330 -18.69 0.65 -0.26
C ILE A 330 -19.39 -0.70 -0.14
N GLY A 331 -18.61 -1.75 -0.02
CA GLY A 331 -19.02 -3.07 0.41
C GLY A 331 -18.22 -3.52 1.62
N SER A 332 -18.55 -4.67 2.19
CA SER A 332 -17.81 -5.26 3.27
C SER A 332 -17.46 -6.71 2.97
N MET A 333 -16.30 -7.15 3.47
CA MET A 333 -15.93 -8.56 3.43
C MET A 333 -16.87 -9.38 4.32
N GLY A 334 -17.21 -10.58 3.84
CA GLY A 334 -17.91 -11.58 4.61
C GLY A 334 -16.96 -12.55 5.30
N TYR A 335 -17.50 -13.68 5.76
CA TYR A 335 -16.74 -14.77 6.36
C TYR A 335 -16.71 -16.02 5.45
N GLY A 336 -15.90 -17.01 5.82
CA GLY A 336 -15.86 -18.30 5.11
C GLY A 336 -14.82 -18.38 4.00
N TYR A 337 -13.76 -17.59 4.08
CA TYR A 337 -12.62 -17.71 3.19
C TYR A 337 -11.63 -18.74 3.72
N GLN A 338 -11.50 -19.91 3.07
CA GLN A 338 -10.56 -20.94 3.46
C GLN A 338 -9.11 -20.46 3.54
N ASN A 339 -8.73 -19.48 2.75
CA ASN A 339 -7.37 -18.96 2.72
C ASN A 339 -7.09 -17.85 3.76
N TRP A 340 -8.12 -17.27 4.37
CA TRP A 340 -7.98 -16.15 5.31
C TRP A 340 -8.28 -16.55 6.76
N GLU A 341 -9.27 -17.44 6.98
CA GLU A 341 -9.70 -17.85 8.32
C GLU A 341 -8.59 -18.45 9.19
N PRO A 342 -7.64 -19.26 8.67
CA PRO A 342 -6.54 -19.79 9.49
C PRO A 342 -5.59 -18.73 10.03
N ARG A 343 -5.63 -17.52 9.51
CA ARG A 343 -4.79 -16.39 9.96
C ARG A 343 -5.37 -15.66 11.16
N PHE A 344 -6.67 -15.78 11.40
CA PHE A 344 -7.33 -15.12 12.51
C PHE A 344 -7.22 -15.99 13.76
N LYS A 345 -6.47 -15.49 14.74
CA LYS A 345 -6.34 -16.13 16.05
C LYS A 345 -7.59 -15.97 16.92
N THR A 346 -8.55 -15.13 16.49
CA THR A 346 -9.78 -14.89 17.22
C THR A 346 -10.80 -15.97 16.91
N THR A 347 -11.35 -16.58 17.95
CA THR A 347 -12.44 -17.57 17.88
C THR A 347 -13.76 -17.00 17.40
N ASP A 348 -13.87 -15.66 17.30
CA ASP A 348 -15.06 -14.96 16.88
C ASP A 348 -14.79 -13.99 15.71
N PHE A 349 -14.44 -14.56 14.56
CA PHE A 349 -14.25 -13.84 13.32
C PHE A 349 -15.51 -13.06 12.88
N ILE A 350 -16.70 -13.61 13.15
CA ILE A 350 -17.99 -12.97 12.82
C ILE A 350 -18.16 -11.67 13.62
N ALA A 351 -17.88 -11.71 14.94
CA ALA A 351 -17.98 -10.51 15.78
C ALA A 351 -16.99 -9.44 15.36
N SER A 352 -15.75 -9.82 15.01
CA SER A 352 -14.74 -8.89 14.48
C SER A 352 -15.21 -8.22 13.17
N ARG A 353 -15.80 -8.99 12.24
CA ARG A 353 -16.36 -8.42 11.00
C ARG A 353 -17.51 -7.46 11.27
N LYS A 354 -18.42 -7.80 12.19
CA LYS A 354 -19.51 -6.91 12.59
C LYS A 354 -19.01 -5.62 13.24
N LYS A 355 -17.97 -5.73 14.10
CA LYS A 355 -17.30 -4.55 14.70
C LYS A 355 -16.72 -3.64 13.61
N ALA A 356 -16.00 -4.21 12.64
CA ALA A 356 -15.42 -3.44 11.54
C ALA A 356 -16.49 -2.79 10.65
N ARG A 357 -17.59 -3.50 10.32
CA ARG A 357 -18.73 -2.97 9.57
C ARG A 357 -19.35 -1.79 10.31
N LYS A 358 -19.64 -1.98 11.61
CA LYS A 358 -20.22 -0.90 12.45
C LYS A 358 -19.31 0.31 12.47
N TYR A 359 -18.00 0.13 12.73
CA TYR A 359 -17.04 1.22 12.74
C TYR A 359 -17.00 1.99 11.41
N ALA A 360 -16.98 1.28 10.28
CA ALA A 360 -17.01 1.92 8.96
C ALA A 360 -18.27 2.77 8.74
N MET A 361 -19.44 2.26 9.13
CA MET A 361 -20.70 2.99 8.98
C MET A 361 -20.81 4.18 9.94
N GLU A 362 -20.29 4.07 11.17
CA GLU A 362 -20.22 5.21 12.10
C GLU A 362 -19.38 6.35 11.52
N LEU A 363 -18.26 6.04 10.85
CA LEU A 363 -17.45 7.06 10.17
C LEU A 363 -18.21 7.75 9.03
N LEU A 364 -19.05 7.00 8.31
CA LEU A 364 -19.82 7.55 7.18
C LEU A 364 -20.96 8.45 7.66
N LYS A 365 -21.66 8.10 8.74
CA LYS A 365 -22.80 8.88 9.27
C LYS A 365 -22.54 10.37 9.41
N GLU A 366 -21.32 10.74 9.79
CA GLU A 366 -20.97 12.12 10.12
C GLU A 366 -20.28 12.87 8.97
N LYS A 367 -19.78 12.13 7.97
CA LYS A 367 -18.81 12.70 7.02
C LYS A 367 -19.26 12.68 5.58
N VAL A 368 -20.35 11.99 5.23
CA VAL A 368 -20.74 11.82 3.83
C VAL A 368 -22.19 12.16 3.60
N ASP A 369 -22.56 12.40 2.34
CA ASP A 369 -23.92 12.81 1.94
C ASP A 369 -24.73 11.62 1.40
N ASP A 370 -24.12 10.72 0.63
CA ASP A 370 -24.78 9.52 0.07
C ASP A 370 -23.88 8.28 0.19
N VAL A 371 -24.50 7.12 0.42
CA VAL A 371 -23.81 5.83 0.47
C VAL A 371 -24.45 4.83 -0.48
N TYR A 372 -23.65 4.21 -1.34
CA TYR A 372 -24.02 3.13 -2.25
C TYR A 372 -23.45 1.84 -1.70
N LEU A 373 -24.32 1.01 -1.08
CA LEU A 373 -23.94 -0.26 -0.46
C LEU A 373 -23.96 -1.36 -1.52
N THR A 374 -22.86 -2.11 -1.62
CA THR A 374 -22.68 -3.06 -2.72
C THR A 374 -21.82 -4.28 -2.32
N GLU A 375 -21.63 -5.19 -3.25
CA GLU A 375 -20.77 -6.36 -3.05
C GLU A 375 -19.28 -5.97 -2.81
N SER A 376 -18.63 -6.80 -2.03
CA SER A 376 -17.19 -6.90 -1.89
C SER A 376 -16.85 -8.39 -1.84
N ASP A 377 -15.77 -8.79 -1.17
CA ASP A 377 -15.47 -10.21 -1.00
C ASP A 377 -16.39 -10.82 0.07
N ASN A 378 -17.58 -11.27 -0.31
CA ASN A 378 -18.63 -11.65 0.63
C ASN A 378 -18.55 -13.09 1.17
N GLY A 379 -17.68 -13.96 0.57
CA GLY A 379 -17.49 -15.33 1.07
C GLY A 379 -18.79 -16.13 1.17
N LYS A 380 -19.12 -16.62 2.37
CA LYS A 380 -20.36 -17.41 2.64
C LYS A 380 -21.60 -16.56 2.90
N GLU A 381 -21.45 -15.25 3.10
CA GLU A 381 -22.60 -14.37 3.35
C GLU A 381 -23.24 -13.91 2.04
N LYS A 382 -24.54 -13.72 2.05
CA LYS A 382 -25.24 -13.10 0.93
C LYS A 382 -24.94 -11.59 0.89
N VAL A 383 -24.72 -11.06 -0.29
CA VAL A 383 -24.46 -9.61 -0.49
C VAL A 383 -25.57 -8.77 0.13
N LEU A 384 -26.84 -9.15 -0.12
CA LEU A 384 -27.99 -8.43 0.41
C LEU A 384 -27.99 -8.38 1.95
N ASP A 385 -27.67 -9.49 2.62
CA ASP A 385 -27.66 -9.56 4.10
C ASP A 385 -26.59 -8.62 4.67
N ILE A 386 -25.39 -8.60 4.06
CA ILE A 386 -24.32 -7.67 4.42
C ILE A 386 -24.80 -6.22 4.21
N CYS A 387 -25.38 -5.91 3.05
CA CYS A 387 -25.85 -4.56 2.74
C CYS A 387 -26.96 -4.10 3.68
N LEU A 388 -27.89 -4.97 4.07
CA LEU A 388 -28.94 -4.67 5.05
C LEU A 388 -28.35 -4.43 6.45
N GLU A 389 -27.36 -5.21 6.87
CA GLU A 389 -26.62 -4.97 8.12
C GLU A 389 -25.94 -3.60 8.10
N LEU A 390 -25.21 -3.28 7.03
CA LEU A 390 -24.55 -1.98 6.86
C LEU A 390 -25.55 -0.83 6.89
N LYS A 391 -26.68 -0.97 6.18
CA LYS A 391 -27.75 0.02 6.18
C LYS A 391 -28.32 0.23 7.57
N GLY A 392 -28.52 -0.84 8.34
CA GLY A 392 -29.00 -0.77 9.73
C GLY A 392 -28.06 0.05 10.62
N TYR A 393 -26.75 -0.04 10.43
CA TYR A 393 -25.78 0.78 11.16
C TYR A 393 -25.79 2.26 10.77
N LEU A 394 -26.25 2.62 9.57
CA LEU A 394 -26.40 4.03 9.15
C LEU A 394 -27.57 4.74 9.83
N GLU A 395 -28.57 4.00 10.39
CA GLU A 395 -29.69 4.54 11.17
C GLU A 395 -30.47 5.65 10.44
N ASP A 396 -30.57 5.57 9.12
CA ASP A 396 -31.21 6.58 8.25
C ASP A 396 -30.68 8.03 8.41
N LYS A 397 -29.50 8.18 9.02
CA LYS A 397 -28.83 9.50 9.17
C LYS A 397 -28.16 9.98 7.89
N VAL A 398 -27.93 9.08 6.97
CA VAL A 398 -27.31 9.32 5.66
C VAL A 398 -28.14 8.66 4.58
N SER A 399 -28.35 9.36 3.46
CA SER A 399 -28.98 8.79 2.28
C SER A 399 -28.23 7.53 1.83
N SER A 400 -28.93 6.40 1.66
CA SER A 400 -28.30 5.16 1.27
C SER A 400 -29.12 4.34 0.29
N LYS A 401 -28.42 3.75 -0.71
CA LYS A 401 -28.98 2.82 -1.69
C LYS A 401 -28.28 1.48 -1.58
N ILE A 402 -29.03 0.37 -1.71
CA ILE A 402 -28.45 -0.97 -1.86
C ILE A 402 -28.47 -1.32 -3.33
N ILE A 403 -27.30 -1.61 -3.90
CA ILE A 403 -27.11 -2.02 -5.28
C ILE A 403 -26.10 -3.16 -5.25
N GLU A 404 -26.58 -4.41 -5.29
CA GLU A 404 -25.75 -5.58 -5.04
C GLU A 404 -24.60 -5.71 -6.03
N ASP A 405 -24.80 -5.42 -7.31
CA ASP A 405 -23.74 -5.43 -8.33
C ASP A 405 -22.85 -4.18 -8.21
N ARG A 406 -21.56 -4.39 -7.99
CA ARG A 406 -20.58 -3.32 -7.76
C ARG A 406 -20.37 -2.42 -8.97
N GLU A 407 -20.39 -2.98 -10.19
CA GLU A 407 -20.26 -2.20 -11.41
C GLU A 407 -21.45 -1.22 -11.55
N GLN A 408 -22.66 -1.72 -11.28
CA GLN A 408 -23.85 -0.89 -11.31
C GLN A 408 -23.83 0.16 -10.19
N ALA A 409 -23.38 -0.20 -8.98
CA ALA A 409 -23.27 0.76 -7.88
C ALA A 409 -22.31 1.91 -8.20
N ILE A 410 -21.14 1.60 -8.78
CA ILE A 410 -20.16 2.61 -9.24
C ILE A 410 -20.79 3.49 -10.32
N ARG A 411 -21.48 2.89 -11.30
CA ARG A 411 -22.17 3.61 -12.37
C ARG A 411 -23.20 4.58 -11.82
N GLU A 412 -24.09 4.12 -10.95
CA GLU A 412 -25.14 4.97 -10.37
C GLU A 412 -24.56 6.11 -9.56
N ALA A 413 -23.53 5.86 -8.74
CA ALA A 413 -22.88 6.91 -7.97
C ALA A 413 -22.27 8.01 -8.88
N ILE A 414 -21.69 7.61 -10.03
CA ILE A 414 -21.15 8.56 -11.01
C ILE A 414 -22.29 9.34 -11.69
N VAL A 415 -23.34 8.67 -12.13
CA VAL A 415 -24.50 9.30 -12.82
C VAL A 415 -25.27 10.26 -11.90
N ASP A 416 -25.47 9.87 -10.64
CA ASP A 416 -26.17 10.68 -9.63
C ASP A 416 -25.34 11.89 -9.14
N SER A 417 -24.05 11.94 -9.49
CA SER A 417 -23.16 13.04 -9.05
C SER A 417 -23.39 14.32 -9.86
N LYS A 418 -23.16 15.45 -9.23
CA LYS A 418 -23.20 16.79 -9.83
C LYS A 418 -21.79 17.39 -9.90
N GLU A 419 -21.66 18.47 -10.62
CA GLU A 419 -20.43 19.26 -10.63
C GLU A 419 -20.04 19.71 -9.21
N GLY A 420 -18.80 19.53 -8.84
CA GLY A 420 -18.30 19.79 -7.49
C GLY A 420 -18.38 18.59 -6.54
N ASP A 421 -19.08 17.50 -6.90
CA ASP A 421 -19.17 16.32 -6.05
C ASP A 421 -17.92 15.43 -6.16
N VAL A 422 -17.70 14.67 -5.07
CA VAL A 422 -16.68 13.61 -5.02
C VAL A 422 -17.38 12.25 -4.87
N ILE A 423 -16.99 11.29 -5.69
CA ILE A 423 -17.37 9.90 -5.60
C ILE A 423 -16.16 9.12 -5.05
N PHE A 424 -16.25 8.60 -3.85
CA PHE A 424 -15.23 7.77 -3.24
C PHE A 424 -15.59 6.28 -3.34
N ILE A 425 -14.83 5.53 -4.12
CA ILE A 425 -14.97 4.09 -4.29
C ILE A 425 -14.00 3.42 -3.32
N SER A 426 -14.55 2.85 -2.24
CA SER A 426 -13.82 2.39 -1.07
C SER A 426 -13.64 0.88 -1.01
N GLY A 427 -12.53 0.47 -0.37
CA GLY A 427 -12.32 -0.85 0.22
C GLY A 427 -11.53 -1.84 -0.64
N ARG A 428 -11.60 -1.76 -1.98
CA ARG A 428 -10.92 -2.74 -2.84
C ARG A 428 -9.57 -2.27 -3.41
N GLY A 429 -9.40 -0.95 -3.57
CA GLY A 429 -8.18 -0.41 -4.16
C GLY A 429 -7.92 -1.01 -5.55
N ASN A 430 -6.75 -1.66 -5.74
CA ASN A 430 -6.37 -2.28 -7.02
C ASN A 430 -6.79 -3.75 -7.18
N ARG A 431 -7.60 -4.30 -6.27
CA ARG A 431 -8.03 -5.70 -6.35
C ARG A 431 -8.85 -5.98 -7.60
N ARG A 432 -8.52 -7.05 -8.31
CA ARG A 432 -9.22 -7.48 -9.52
C ARG A 432 -10.15 -8.66 -9.28
N VAL A 433 -9.78 -9.56 -8.38
CA VAL A 433 -10.61 -10.73 -8.04
C VAL A 433 -11.59 -10.36 -6.95
N LEU A 434 -12.88 -10.53 -7.22
CA LEU A 434 -13.97 -10.41 -6.26
C LEU A 434 -14.51 -11.81 -6.00
N CYS A 435 -14.39 -12.26 -4.76
CA CYS A 435 -14.88 -13.56 -4.32
C CYS A 435 -16.32 -13.42 -3.82
N ASN A 436 -17.30 -13.76 -4.64
CA ASN A 436 -18.73 -13.64 -4.34
C ASN A 436 -19.33 -14.93 -3.77
N SER A 437 -18.56 -16.01 -3.64
CA SER A 437 -18.87 -17.20 -2.86
C SER A 437 -17.58 -17.98 -2.57
N GLU A 438 -17.68 -19.13 -1.83
CA GLU A 438 -16.53 -20.02 -1.62
C GLU A 438 -15.92 -20.57 -2.91
N THR A 439 -16.70 -20.65 -3.97
CA THR A 439 -16.34 -21.33 -5.22
C THR A 439 -16.41 -20.46 -6.46
N THR A 440 -17.02 -19.27 -6.37
CA THR A 440 -17.20 -18.36 -7.50
C THR A 440 -16.41 -17.07 -7.33
N MET A 441 -15.72 -16.71 -8.40
CA MET A 441 -14.95 -15.47 -8.49
C MET A 441 -15.41 -14.65 -9.68
N LYS A 442 -15.51 -13.34 -9.50
CA LYS A 442 -15.79 -12.36 -10.54
C LYS A 442 -14.54 -11.50 -10.76
N LEU A 443 -14.15 -11.29 -12.00
CA LEU A 443 -13.08 -10.35 -12.31
C LEU A 443 -13.68 -8.96 -12.47
N ILE A 444 -13.33 -8.07 -11.54
CA ILE A 444 -13.78 -6.68 -11.54
C ILE A 444 -12.72 -5.80 -10.89
N LYS A 445 -12.28 -4.79 -11.61
CA LYS A 445 -11.37 -3.77 -11.11
C LYS A 445 -12.08 -2.43 -11.12
N ASP A 446 -12.14 -1.76 -9.97
CA ASP A 446 -12.89 -0.52 -9.81
C ASP A 446 -12.46 0.56 -10.82
N SER A 447 -11.16 0.69 -11.12
CA SER A 447 -10.63 1.64 -12.11
C SER A 447 -11.10 1.34 -13.53
N GLU A 448 -11.15 0.05 -13.94
CA GLU A 448 -11.65 -0.34 -15.27
C GLU A 448 -13.16 -0.03 -15.40
N VAL A 449 -13.92 -0.22 -14.34
CA VAL A 449 -15.35 0.15 -14.30
C VAL A 449 -15.51 1.67 -14.45
N VAL A 450 -14.73 2.45 -13.69
CA VAL A 450 -14.76 3.92 -13.78
C VAL A 450 -14.44 4.37 -15.21
N GLU A 451 -13.37 3.88 -15.81
CA GLU A 451 -12.97 4.24 -17.17
C GLU A 451 -14.05 3.88 -18.21
N LYS A 452 -14.66 2.70 -18.07
CA LYS A 452 -15.78 2.24 -18.92
C LYS A 452 -16.98 3.20 -18.80
N VAL A 453 -17.40 3.51 -17.58
CA VAL A 453 -18.53 4.41 -17.31
C VAL A 453 -18.27 5.81 -17.85
N LEU A 454 -17.08 6.38 -17.60
CA LEU A 454 -16.71 7.69 -18.10
C LEU A 454 -16.72 7.74 -19.64
N LYS A 455 -16.22 6.71 -20.30
CA LYS A 455 -16.24 6.59 -21.76
C LYS A 455 -17.69 6.53 -22.31
N GLU A 456 -18.56 5.74 -21.69
CA GLU A 456 -19.96 5.61 -22.10
C GLU A 456 -20.74 6.91 -21.89
N LEU A 457 -20.41 7.72 -20.89
CA LEU A 457 -20.99 9.04 -20.64
C LEU A 457 -20.39 10.15 -21.52
N GLY A 458 -19.34 9.84 -22.29
CA GLY A 458 -18.63 10.84 -23.10
C GLY A 458 -17.82 11.86 -22.25
N TRP A 459 -17.28 11.42 -21.12
CA TRP A 459 -16.58 12.26 -20.14
C TRP A 459 -15.06 12.09 -20.16
#